data_05e9bfd1f6f625cfa81aaed09f3a3efa
#
_entry.id   05e9bfd1f6f625cfa81aaed09f3a3efa
#
_cell.length_a   1.000
_cell.length_b   1.000
_cell.length_c   1.000
_cell.angle_alpha   90.00
_cell.angle_beta   90.00
_cell.angle_gamma   90.00
#
_symmetry.space_group_name_H-M   'P 1'
#
loop_
_entity.id
_entity.type
_entity.pdbx_description
1 polymer ?
#
loop_
_entity_poly.entity_id
_entity_poly.type
_entity_poly.pdbx_seq_one_letter_code
_entity_poly.pdbx_strand_id
1 'polypeptide(L)'
;MDRTRAVVNVATKRLPAVALTAGVLALAAPQSAFAATCPQSGIVERAGNAMIQAAKSGSPAAFSGALRSYADMGSIAMFALGKYRQGLPAGKRDEFVALTTDYVSRTLNDFRLKFRAESITVRDCSGDTITSVIFFLGGKGNQPVIWRVKGSRVADVNVQNVWLAQLLRTNLTGILDKNNGNFDKLFAEMKR
;
A
#
# COMPACT_ATOMS: atom_id res chain seq x y z
N MET A 1 89.68 26.28 -16.22
CA MET A 1 89.05 27.35 -16.95
C MET A 1 87.59 27.34 -16.57
N ASP A 2 87.26 27.92 -15.51
CA ASP A 2 86.99 29.32 -15.22
C ASP A 2 85.63 29.74 -15.88
N ARG A 3 84.67 30.00 -15.08
CA ARG A 3 83.83 31.18 -14.87
C ARG A 3 82.40 30.77 -14.41
N THR A 4 82.10 31.14 -13.34
CA THR A 4 81.62 32.33 -12.63
C THR A 4 80.13 32.22 -12.27
N ARG A 5 79.87 32.29 -11.02
CA ARG A 5 78.60 32.40 -10.34
C ARG A 5 77.82 33.67 -10.75
N ALA A 6 76.52 33.51 -10.92
CA ALA A 6 75.60 34.62 -10.74
C ALA A 6 74.47 34.18 -9.80
N VAL A 7 74.48 34.73 -8.60
CA VAL A 7 73.45 34.60 -7.63
C VAL A 7 72.37 35.64 -7.93
N VAL A 8 71.18 35.22 -8.28
CA VAL A 8 70.05 36.11 -8.41
C VAL A 8 69.12 35.89 -7.20
N ASN A 9 69.09 36.86 -6.36
CA ASN A 9 68.25 36.98 -5.21
C ASN A 9 66.81 37.34 -5.68
N VAL A 10 65.89 36.43 -5.63
CA VAL A 10 64.44 36.72 -5.90
C VAL A 10 63.71 36.79 -4.64
N ALA A 11 63.25 37.98 -4.31
CA ALA A 11 62.45 38.33 -3.17
C ALA A 11 61.11 37.54 -3.15
N THR A 12 60.88 36.79 -2.08
CA THR A 12 59.62 36.13 -1.78
C THR A 12 58.56 37.17 -1.42
N LYS A 13 57.69 37.51 -2.37
CA LYS A 13 56.43 38.19 -2.10
C LYS A 13 55.45 37.19 -1.50
N ARG A 14 55.15 37.35 -0.22
CA ARG A 14 54.08 36.65 0.44
C ARG A 14 52.74 37.17 -0.12
N LEU A 15 52.00 36.31 -0.81
CA LEU A 15 50.58 36.52 -1.17
C LEU A 15 49.70 36.09 0.01
N PRO A 16 48.64 36.85 0.34
CA PRO A 16 47.70 36.45 1.38
C PRO A 16 46.89 35.26 0.92
N ALA A 17 46.75 34.28 1.81
CA ALA A 17 45.87 33.12 1.64
C ALA A 17 44.41 33.59 1.64
N VAL A 18 43.78 33.55 0.47
CA VAL A 18 42.33 33.69 0.34
C VAL A 18 41.74 32.34 0.73
N ALA A 19 41.11 32.28 1.91
CA ALA A 19 40.33 31.15 2.33
C ALA A 19 39.05 31.06 1.46
N LEU A 20 39.04 30.16 0.47
CA LEU A 20 37.81 29.77 -0.20
C LEU A 20 36.97 28.92 0.78
N THR A 21 35.99 29.54 1.40
CA THR A 21 34.89 28.85 2.03
C THR A 21 34.02 28.25 0.93
N ALA A 22 34.19 26.96 0.64
CA ALA A 22 33.28 26.18 -0.19
C ALA A 22 31.95 26.09 0.54
N GLY A 23 30.99 26.96 0.22
CA GLY A 23 29.62 26.84 0.63
C GLY A 23 29.03 25.60 -0.01
N VAL A 24 28.79 24.55 0.79
CA VAL A 24 27.99 23.41 0.37
C VAL A 24 26.56 23.93 0.26
N LEU A 25 26.11 24.30 -0.94
CA LEU A 25 24.71 24.43 -1.23
C LEU A 25 24.11 23.02 -1.15
N ALA A 26 23.51 22.71 0.01
CA ALA A 26 22.62 21.58 0.12
C ALA A 26 21.43 21.84 -0.81
N LEU A 27 21.42 21.19 -1.97
CA LEU A 27 20.24 21.07 -2.82
C LEU A 27 19.22 20.26 -2.00
N ALA A 28 18.40 20.96 -1.21
CA ALA A 28 17.19 20.41 -0.65
C ALA A 28 16.30 20.05 -1.86
N ALA A 29 16.27 18.78 -2.22
CA ALA A 29 15.31 18.27 -3.18
C ALA A 29 13.90 18.67 -2.70
N PRO A 30 13.01 19.15 -3.59
CA PRO A 30 11.64 19.46 -3.22
C PRO A 30 10.91 18.16 -2.90
N GLN A 31 11.14 17.63 -1.71
CA GLN A 31 10.32 16.57 -1.16
C GLN A 31 9.03 17.22 -0.65
N SER A 32 7.99 17.14 -1.49
CA SER A 32 6.70 16.80 -0.94
C SER A 32 5.75 17.94 -0.61
N ALA A 33 5.50 18.84 -1.54
CA ALA A 33 4.20 19.52 -1.55
C ALA A 33 3.05 18.49 -1.62
N PHE A 34 3.24 17.38 -2.36
CA PHE A 34 2.27 16.30 -2.49
C PHE A 34 2.06 15.51 -1.18
N ALA A 35 3.11 15.20 -0.43
CA ALA A 35 2.96 14.50 0.85
C ALA A 35 2.30 15.38 1.93
N ALA A 36 2.47 16.69 1.87
CA ALA A 36 1.77 17.63 2.75
C ALA A 36 0.28 17.73 2.42
N THR A 37 -0.10 17.56 1.15
CA THR A 37 -1.50 17.57 0.69
C THR A 37 -2.16 16.19 0.75
N CYS A 38 -1.39 15.10 0.84
CA CYS A 38 -1.87 13.73 0.85
C CYS A 38 -1.21 12.90 1.96
N PRO A 39 -1.51 13.16 3.24
CA PRO A 39 -0.81 12.54 4.37
C PRO A 39 -0.96 11.00 4.41
N GLN A 40 -2.00 10.46 3.77
CA GLN A 40 -2.28 9.01 3.74
C GLN A 40 -1.73 8.31 2.49
N SER A 41 -1.07 9.01 1.56
CA SER A 41 -0.49 8.43 0.35
C SER A 41 0.46 7.26 0.65
N GLY A 42 1.33 7.44 1.65
CA GLY A 42 2.27 6.42 2.07
C GLY A 42 1.62 5.14 2.61
N ILE A 43 0.38 5.20 3.12
CA ILE A 43 -0.38 4.02 3.54
C ILE A 43 -0.79 3.22 2.29
N VAL A 44 -1.34 3.90 1.28
CA VAL A 44 -1.77 3.28 0.03
C VAL A 44 -0.58 2.67 -0.73
N GLU A 45 0.54 3.37 -0.81
CA GLU A 45 1.75 2.85 -1.45
C GLU A 45 2.27 1.59 -0.76
N ARG A 46 2.37 1.60 0.57
CA ARG A 46 2.80 0.41 1.33
C ARG A 46 1.80 -0.73 1.21
N ALA A 47 0.50 -0.46 1.33
CA ALA A 47 -0.55 -1.46 1.18
C ALA A 47 -0.52 -2.09 -0.22
N GLY A 48 -0.49 -1.26 -1.27
CA GLY A 48 -0.43 -1.72 -2.65
C GLY A 48 0.82 -2.53 -2.96
N ASN A 49 1.99 -2.06 -2.53
CA ASN A 49 3.24 -2.79 -2.69
C ASN A 49 3.23 -4.13 -1.93
N ALA A 50 2.68 -4.18 -0.71
CA ALA A 50 2.55 -5.43 0.04
C ALA A 50 1.62 -6.43 -0.70
N MET A 51 0.52 -5.97 -1.29
CA MET A 51 -0.37 -6.81 -2.10
C MET A 51 0.31 -7.31 -3.39
N ILE A 52 1.11 -6.47 -4.05
CA ILE A 52 1.91 -6.86 -5.22
C ILE A 52 2.93 -7.95 -4.84
N GLN A 53 3.64 -7.80 -3.72
CA GLN A 53 4.58 -8.82 -3.25
C GLN A 53 3.87 -10.12 -2.85
N ALA A 54 2.71 -10.04 -2.19
CA ALA A 54 1.89 -11.20 -1.88
C ALA A 54 1.46 -11.95 -3.16
N ALA A 55 1.07 -11.23 -4.20
CA ALA A 55 0.72 -11.81 -5.49
C ALA A 55 1.92 -12.50 -6.17
N LYS A 56 3.11 -11.92 -6.08
CA LYS A 56 4.35 -12.52 -6.61
C LYS A 56 4.74 -13.79 -5.84
N SER A 57 4.55 -13.83 -4.53
CA SER A 57 4.85 -15.01 -3.71
C SER A 57 3.91 -16.19 -3.97
N GLY A 58 2.69 -15.93 -4.44
CA GLY A 58 1.67 -16.95 -4.68
C GLY A 58 1.18 -17.63 -3.39
N SER A 59 1.28 -16.96 -2.26
CA SER A 59 0.92 -17.50 -0.95
C SER A 59 -0.28 -16.79 -0.34
N PRO A 60 -1.37 -17.51 0.01
CA PRO A 60 -2.48 -16.93 0.78
C PRO A 60 -2.01 -16.31 2.10
N ALA A 61 -1.01 -16.88 2.75
CA ALA A 61 -0.45 -16.34 4.00
C ALA A 61 0.18 -14.97 3.80
N ALA A 62 0.84 -14.71 2.66
CA ALA A 62 1.38 -13.40 2.34
C ALA A 62 0.27 -12.35 2.15
N PHE A 63 -0.84 -12.70 1.49
CA PHE A 63 -2.02 -11.84 1.41
C PHE A 63 -2.64 -11.57 2.78
N SER A 64 -2.77 -12.61 3.64
CA SER A 64 -3.28 -12.46 5.00
C SER A 64 -2.40 -11.50 5.82
N GLY A 65 -1.07 -11.62 5.71
CA GLY A 65 -0.12 -10.70 6.35
C GLY A 65 -0.31 -9.25 5.88
N ALA A 66 -0.44 -9.02 4.57
CA ALA A 66 -0.68 -7.70 4.00
C ALA A 66 -2.02 -7.11 4.47
N LEU A 67 -3.11 -7.89 4.44
CA LEU A 67 -4.43 -7.47 4.92
C LEU A 67 -4.39 -7.09 6.40
N ARG A 68 -3.80 -7.92 7.25
CA ARG A 68 -3.69 -7.64 8.71
C ARG A 68 -2.86 -6.39 9.00
N SER A 69 -1.84 -6.12 8.19
CA SER A 69 -0.95 -4.96 8.37
C SER A 69 -1.59 -3.65 7.93
N TYR A 70 -2.37 -3.65 6.86
CA TYR A 70 -2.79 -2.41 6.20
C TYR A 70 -4.31 -2.21 6.12
N ALA A 71 -5.14 -3.27 6.17
CA ALA A 71 -6.59 -3.13 6.09
C ALA A 71 -7.25 -3.12 7.46
N ASP A 72 -8.38 -2.43 7.59
CA ASP A 72 -9.28 -2.52 8.74
C ASP A 72 -10.21 -3.73 8.57
N MET A 73 -9.63 -4.93 8.70
CA MET A 73 -10.38 -6.18 8.53
C MET A 73 -11.53 -6.32 9.51
N GLY A 74 -11.42 -5.74 10.72
CA GLY A 74 -12.49 -5.73 11.69
C GLY A 74 -13.75 -5.01 11.18
N SER A 75 -13.58 -3.80 10.68
CA SER A 75 -14.69 -3.01 10.10
C SER A 75 -15.20 -3.61 8.80
N ILE A 76 -14.31 -4.08 7.92
CA ILE A 76 -14.67 -4.70 6.63
C ILE A 76 -15.50 -5.95 6.84
N ALA A 77 -15.08 -6.86 7.72
CA ALA A 77 -15.81 -8.09 8.04
C ALA A 77 -17.19 -7.79 8.61
N MET A 78 -17.28 -6.89 9.60
CA MET A 78 -18.56 -6.52 10.19
C MET A 78 -19.50 -5.80 9.21
N PHE A 79 -18.97 -5.02 8.28
CA PHE A 79 -19.75 -4.43 7.19
C PHE A 79 -20.28 -5.51 6.23
N ALA A 80 -19.49 -6.53 5.94
CA ALA A 80 -19.85 -7.61 5.03
C ALA A 80 -21.00 -8.50 5.53
N LEU A 81 -21.31 -8.53 6.82
CA LEU A 81 -22.48 -9.23 7.34
C LEU A 81 -23.81 -8.56 6.98
N GLY A 82 -23.79 -7.28 6.65
CA GLY A 82 -25.00 -6.54 6.28
C GLY A 82 -26.12 -6.65 7.30
N LYS A 83 -27.30 -7.09 6.88
CA LYS A 83 -28.49 -7.29 7.73
C LYS A 83 -28.28 -8.37 8.81
N TYR A 84 -27.33 -9.28 8.61
CA TYR A 84 -27.04 -10.38 9.55
C TYR A 84 -26.07 -10.00 10.68
N ARG A 85 -25.55 -8.75 10.68
CA ARG A 85 -24.55 -8.30 11.65
C ARG A 85 -24.98 -8.51 13.11
N GLN A 86 -26.27 -8.25 13.42
CA GLN A 86 -26.80 -8.40 14.78
C GLN A 86 -27.00 -9.86 15.17
N GLY A 87 -27.14 -10.76 14.20
CA GLY A 87 -27.31 -12.19 14.40
C GLY A 87 -26.00 -12.97 14.59
N LEU A 88 -24.84 -12.31 14.47
CA LEU A 88 -23.56 -12.98 14.74
C LEU A 88 -23.51 -13.42 16.21
N PRO A 89 -23.29 -14.73 16.50
CA PRO A 89 -23.28 -15.23 17.86
C PRO A 89 -22.29 -14.50 18.77
N ALA A 90 -22.65 -14.27 20.02
CA ALA A 90 -21.82 -13.61 21.01
C ALA A 90 -20.45 -14.32 21.12
N GLY A 91 -19.36 -13.55 21.18
CA GLY A 91 -18.00 -14.07 21.25
C GLY A 91 -17.41 -14.60 19.92
N LYS A 92 -18.19 -14.63 18.83
CA LYS A 92 -17.72 -15.12 17.51
C LYS A 92 -17.11 -14.05 16.61
N ARG A 93 -17.03 -12.80 17.07
CA ARG A 93 -16.53 -11.69 16.26
C ARG A 93 -15.11 -11.90 15.78
N ASP A 94 -14.21 -12.26 16.67
CA ASP A 94 -12.78 -12.38 16.32
C ASP A 94 -12.54 -13.60 15.42
N GLU A 95 -13.24 -14.71 15.67
CA GLU A 95 -13.23 -15.87 14.78
C GLU A 95 -13.74 -15.48 13.38
N PHE A 96 -14.84 -14.73 13.31
CA PHE A 96 -15.39 -14.29 12.04
C PHE A 96 -14.44 -13.36 11.29
N VAL A 97 -13.80 -12.40 11.96
CA VAL A 97 -12.81 -11.51 11.36
C VAL A 97 -11.60 -12.29 10.82
N ALA A 98 -11.11 -13.26 11.59
CA ALA A 98 -10.02 -14.13 11.15
C ALA A 98 -10.41 -14.96 9.92
N LEU A 99 -11.56 -15.62 9.94
CA LEU A 99 -12.09 -16.39 8.81
C LEU A 99 -12.30 -15.51 7.56
N THR A 100 -12.82 -14.29 7.75
CA THR A 100 -13.00 -13.34 6.64
C THR A 100 -11.66 -12.95 6.03
N THR A 101 -10.64 -12.69 6.87
CA THR A 101 -9.30 -12.37 6.39
C THR A 101 -8.72 -13.51 5.57
N ASP A 102 -8.85 -14.74 6.05
CA ASP A 102 -8.32 -15.93 5.37
C ASP A 102 -9.10 -16.24 4.07
N TYR A 103 -10.43 -16.09 4.08
CA TYR A 103 -11.26 -16.22 2.89
C TYR A 103 -10.86 -15.22 1.79
N VAL A 104 -10.75 -13.95 2.14
CA VAL A 104 -10.29 -12.90 1.20
C VAL A 104 -8.88 -13.20 0.71
N SER A 105 -7.98 -13.66 1.57
CA SER A 105 -6.59 -13.98 1.21
C SER A 105 -6.50 -15.11 0.18
N ARG A 106 -7.29 -16.17 0.34
CA ARG A 106 -7.36 -17.26 -0.65
C ARG A 106 -7.96 -16.76 -1.96
N THR A 107 -9.06 -16.03 -1.90
CA THR A 107 -9.69 -15.44 -3.10
C THR A 107 -8.70 -14.57 -3.88
N LEU A 108 -7.98 -13.67 -3.22
CA LEU A 108 -6.98 -12.84 -3.87
C LEU A 108 -5.83 -13.66 -4.47
N ASN A 109 -5.40 -14.70 -3.77
CA ASN A 109 -4.37 -15.61 -4.29
C ASN A 109 -4.83 -16.36 -5.55
N ASP A 110 -6.08 -16.80 -5.61
CA ASP A 110 -6.64 -17.51 -6.77
C ASP A 110 -6.72 -16.59 -8.00
N PHE A 111 -7.00 -15.31 -7.77
CA PHE A 111 -7.07 -14.31 -8.83
C PHE A 111 -5.72 -13.66 -9.18
N ARG A 112 -4.62 -13.91 -8.44
CA ARG A 112 -3.33 -13.23 -8.59
C ARG A 112 -2.77 -13.22 -10.01
N LEU A 113 -2.94 -14.31 -10.76
CA LEU A 113 -2.42 -14.43 -12.11
C LEU A 113 -3.20 -13.57 -13.13
N LYS A 114 -4.43 -13.19 -12.82
CA LYS A 114 -5.24 -12.28 -13.64
C LYS A 114 -4.82 -10.82 -13.43
N PHE A 115 -4.27 -10.49 -12.25
CA PHE A 115 -3.82 -9.15 -11.85
C PHE A 115 -2.31 -9.15 -11.61
N ARG A 116 -1.53 -9.30 -12.69
CA ARG A 116 -0.07 -9.28 -12.63
C ARG A 116 0.44 -7.83 -12.50
N ALA A 117 0.22 -7.24 -11.34
CA ALA A 117 0.67 -5.90 -11.04
C ALA A 117 2.19 -5.85 -10.87
N GLU A 118 2.82 -4.80 -11.40
CA GLU A 118 4.25 -4.52 -11.30
C GLU A 118 4.54 -3.43 -10.27
N SER A 119 3.76 -2.35 -10.34
CA SER A 119 3.93 -1.19 -9.47
C SER A 119 2.62 -0.46 -9.21
N ILE A 120 2.62 0.40 -8.20
CA ILE A 120 1.53 1.31 -7.85
C ILE A 120 2.10 2.72 -7.71
N THR A 121 1.33 3.71 -8.16
CA THR A 121 1.66 5.13 -7.98
C THR A 121 0.42 5.87 -7.51
N VAL A 122 0.52 6.58 -6.40
CA VAL A 122 -0.54 7.50 -5.94
C VAL A 122 -0.58 8.71 -6.86
N ARG A 123 -1.78 9.14 -7.25
CA ARG A 123 -2.01 10.25 -8.18
C ARG A 123 -2.68 11.44 -7.53
N ASP A 124 -3.68 11.19 -6.70
CA ASP A 124 -4.50 12.26 -6.11
C ASP A 124 -5.07 11.80 -4.77
N CYS A 125 -5.50 12.76 -3.96
CA CYS A 125 -6.24 12.51 -2.74
C CYS A 125 -7.22 13.64 -2.40
N SER A 126 -8.38 13.23 -1.89
CA SER A 126 -9.44 14.13 -1.44
C SER A 126 -10.04 13.57 -0.15
N GLY A 127 -9.71 14.18 0.98
CA GLY A 127 -10.09 13.68 2.30
C GLY A 127 -9.59 12.24 2.54
N ASP A 128 -10.51 11.34 2.87
CA ASP A 128 -10.22 9.92 3.11
C ASP A 128 -10.08 9.09 1.81
N THR A 129 -10.24 9.71 0.65
CA THR A 129 -10.21 9.05 -0.66
C THR A 129 -8.89 9.32 -1.37
N ILE A 130 -8.20 8.26 -1.77
CA ILE A 130 -6.92 8.33 -2.46
C ILE A 130 -7.04 7.57 -3.78
N THR A 131 -6.59 8.22 -4.85
CA THR A 131 -6.54 7.61 -6.19
C THR A 131 -5.12 7.20 -6.50
N SER A 132 -4.95 5.96 -6.93
CA SER A 132 -3.70 5.42 -7.44
C SER A 132 -3.88 4.80 -8.82
N VAL A 133 -2.76 4.52 -9.48
CA VAL A 133 -2.72 3.74 -10.72
C VAL A 133 -1.82 2.53 -10.48
N ILE A 134 -2.34 1.36 -10.78
CA ILE A 134 -1.59 0.11 -10.81
C ILE A 134 -1.14 -0.13 -12.25
N PHE A 135 0.15 -0.40 -12.43
CA PHE A 135 0.74 -0.77 -13.71
C PHE A 135 0.91 -2.28 -13.79
N PHE A 136 0.52 -2.87 -14.91
CA PHE A 136 0.62 -4.31 -15.12
C PHE A 136 1.91 -4.71 -15.82
N LEU A 137 2.41 -5.90 -15.46
CA LEU A 137 3.64 -6.46 -15.97
C LEU A 137 3.65 -6.56 -17.52
N GLY A 138 4.78 -6.17 -18.12
CA GLY A 138 4.98 -6.27 -19.56
C GLY A 138 4.22 -5.21 -20.36
N GLY A 139 3.93 -4.05 -19.80
CA GLY A 139 3.29 -2.93 -20.50
C GLY A 139 1.83 -3.19 -20.89
N LYS A 140 1.16 -4.15 -20.24
CA LYS A 140 -0.24 -4.54 -20.53
C LYS A 140 -1.29 -3.51 -20.07
N GLY A 141 -0.88 -2.25 -19.91
CA GLY A 141 -1.76 -1.16 -19.51
C GLY A 141 -1.68 -0.84 -18.02
N ASN A 142 -2.66 -0.07 -17.56
CA ASN A 142 -2.78 0.35 -16.18
C ASN A 142 -4.24 0.35 -15.75
N GLN A 143 -4.45 0.35 -14.42
CA GLN A 143 -5.78 0.35 -13.82
C GLN A 143 -5.84 1.41 -12.72
N PRO A 144 -6.76 2.39 -12.81
CA PRO A 144 -7.08 3.27 -11.70
C PRO A 144 -7.70 2.49 -10.55
N VAL A 145 -7.29 2.82 -9.34
CA VAL A 145 -7.81 2.23 -8.10
C VAL A 145 -8.09 3.35 -7.12
N ILE A 146 -9.27 3.33 -6.50
CA ILE A 146 -9.67 4.28 -5.49
C ILE A 146 -9.65 3.58 -4.13
N TRP A 147 -8.99 4.21 -3.16
CA TRP A 147 -8.84 3.70 -1.80
C TRP A 147 -9.60 4.58 -0.83
N ARG A 148 -10.31 3.99 0.09
CA ARG A 148 -10.75 4.67 1.31
C ARG A 148 -9.81 4.35 2.43
N VAL A 149 -9.27 5.39 3.07
CA VAL A 149 -8.34 5.24 4.20
C VAL A 149 -8.94 5.94 5.41
N LYS A 150 -9.02 5.24 6.53
CA LYS A 150 -9.45 5.80 7.82
C LYS A 150 -8.31 5.67 8.82
N GLY A 151 -7.84 6.80 9.30
CA GLY A 151 -6.65 6.85 10.15
C GLY A 151 -5.45 6.25 9.41
N SER A 152 -4.89 5.17 9.93
CA SER A 152 -3.73 4.48 9.36
C SER A 152 -4.08 3.18 8.62
N ARG A 153 -5.36 2.95 8.27
CA ARG A 153 -5.81 1.69 7.67
C ARG A 153 -6.68 1.88 6.45
N VAL A 154 -6.55 0.99 5.50
CA VAL A 154 -7.42 0.89 4.33
C VAL A 154 -8.77 0.32 4.77
N ALA A 155 -9.84 1.09 4.57
CA ALA A 155 -11.21 0.71 4.90
C ALA A 155 -11.95 0.08 3.73
N ASP A 156 -11.60 0.42 2.48
CA ASP A 156 -12.16 -0.19 1.28
C ASP A 156 -11.30 0.13 0.05
N VAL A 157 -11.48 -0.63 -1.01
CA VAL A 157 -10.81 -0.43 -2.30
C VAL A 157 -11.82 -0.58 -3.42
N ASN A 158 -11.80 0.36 -4.37
CA ASN A 158 -12.60 0.31 -5.59
C ASN A 158 -11.71 -0.03 -6.78
N VAL A 159 -12.03 -1.09 -7.48
CA VAL A 159 -11.38 -1.52 -8.70
C VAL A 159 -12.45 -1.69 -9.77
N GLN A 160 -12.29 -1.04 -10.93
CA GLN A 160 -13.26 -1.11 -12.04
C GLN A 160 -14.71 -0.79 -11.60
N ASN A 161 -14.87 0.25 -10.80
CA ASN A 161 -16.15 0.69 -10.22
C ASN A 161 -16.80 -0.30 -9.23
N VAL A 162 -16.07 -1.31 -8.77
CA VAL A 162 -16.56 -2.27 -7.77
C VAL A 162 -15.84 -2.02 -6.44
N TRP A 163 -16.61 -1.68 -5.41
CA TRP A 163 -16.13 -1.61 -4.04
C TRP A 163 -15.99 -3.01 -3.46
N LEU A 164 -14.79 -3.39 -3.03
CA LEU A 164 -14.50 -4.76 -2.62
C LEU A 164 -15.23 -5.16 -1.34
N ALA A 165 -15.41 -4.25 -0.39
CA ALA A 165 -16.20 -4.53 0.81
C ALA A 165 -17.68 -4.78 0.46
N GLN A 166 -18.24 -4.08 -0.53
CA GLN A 166 -19.60 -4.31 -1.00
C GLN A 166 -19.71 -5.65 -1.73
N LEU A 167 -18.73 -6.02 -2.55
CA LEU A 167 -18.68 -7.33 -3.20
C LEU A 167 -18.62 -8.46 -2.16
N LEU A 168 -17.76 -8.32 -1.17
CA LEU A 168 -17.67 -9.27 -0.05
C LEU A 168 -19.00 -9.39 0.70
N ARG A 169 -19.67 -8.25 0.96
CA ARG A 169 -21.00 -8.24 1.58
C ARG A 169 -22.02 -9.02 0.76
N THR A 170 -22.08 -8.80 -0.54
CA THR A 170 -22.99 -9.54 -1.43
C THR A 170 -22.73 -11.03 -1.36
N ASN A 171 -21.46 -11.46 -1.36
CA ASN A 171 -21.10 -12.86 -1.27
C ASN A 171 -21.50 -13.49 0.07
N LEU A 172 -21.12 -12.88 1.20
CA LEU A 172 -21.39 -13.44 2.52
C LEU A 172 -22.89 -13.42 2.88
N THR A 173 -23.60 -12.33 2.55
CA THR A 173 -25.05 -12.30 2.76
C THR A 173 -25.77 -13.29 1.84
N GLY A 174 -25.29 -13.50 0.61
CA GLY A 174 -25.82 -14.53 -0.28
C GLY A 174 -25.68 -15.95 0.26
N ILE A 175 -24.56 -16.27 0.94
CA ILE A 175 -24.38 -17.54 1.64
C ILE A 175 -25.37 -17.64 2.81
N LEU A 176 -25.52 -16.58 3.60
CA LEU A 176 -26.45 -16.55 4.73
C LEU A 176 -27.91 -16.65 4.28
N ASP A 177 -28.30 -15.95 3.20
CA ASP A 177 -29.65 -16.03 2.63
C ASP A 177 -30.00 -17.45 2.19
N LYS A 178 -29.08 -18.15 1.51
CA LYS A 178 -29.26 -19.55 1.09
C LYS A 178 -29.35 -20.55 2.27
N ASN A 179 -28.83 -20.17 3.42
CA ASN A 179 -28.75 -21.03 4.60
C ASN A 179 -29.62 -20.53 5.76
N ASN A 180 -30.65 -19.71 5.48
CA ASN A 180 -31.58 -19.18 6.50
C ASN A 180 -30.86 -18.47 7.67
N GLY A 181 -29.79 -17.73 7.39
CA GLY A 181 -29.01 -16.99 8.38
C GLY A 181 -28.12 -17.86 9.27
N ASN A 182 -27.84 -19.10 8.91
CA ASN A 182 -27.03 -20.03 9.70
C ASN A 182 -25.54 -19.69 9.59
N PHE A 183 -24.95 -19.22 10.69
CA PHE A 183 -23.54 -18.84 10.77
C PHE A 183 -22.57 -20.02 10.72
N ASP A 184 -22.92 -21.20 11.23
CA ASP A 184 -22.05 -22.38 11.18
C ASP A 184 -21.83 -22.81 9.71
N LYS A 185 -22.89 -22.73 8.90
CA LYS A 185 -22.79 -22.98 7.46
C LYS A 185 -21.96 -21.91 6.75
N LEU A 186 -22.13 -20.61 7.13
CA LEU A 186 -21.26 -19.55 6.61
C LEU A 186 -19.79 -19.85 6.93
N PHE A 187 -19.48 -20.17 8.18
CA PHE A 187 -18.10 -20.45 8.61
C PHE A 187 -17.53 -21.69 7.90
N ALA A 188 -18.34 -22.71 7.67
CA ALA A 188 -17.93 -23.89 6.90
C ALA A 188 -17.60 -23.54 5.43
N GLU A 189 -18.44 -22.72 4.79
CA GLU A 189 -18.18 -22.24 3.40
C GLU A 189 -16.92 -21.37 3.31
N MET A 190 -16.70 -20.50 4.30
CA MET A 190 -15.51 -19.64 4.32
C MET A 190 -14.20 -20.41 4.58
N LYS A 191 -14.25 -21.64 5.08
CA LYS A 191 -13.07 -22.51 5.29
C LYS A 191 -12.68 -23.33 4.05
N ARG A 192 -13.54 -23.42 3.05
CA ARG A 192 -13.26 -24.12 1.78
C ARG A 192 -12.37 -23.29 0.87
#